data_61ef029526321764ca8d8228c7c3ca47
#
_entry.id   61ef029526321764ca8d8228c7c3ca47
#
_cell.length_a   1.000
_cell.length_b   1.000
_cell.length_c   1.000
_cell.angle_alpha   90.00
_cell.angle_beta   90.00
_cell.angle_gamma   90.00
#
_symmetry.space_group_name_H-M   'P 1'
#
loop_
_entity.id
_entity.type
_entity.pdbx_description
1 polymer ?
#
loop_
_entity_poly.entity_id
_entity_poly.type
_entity_poly.pdbx_seq_one_letter_code
_entity_poly.pdbx_strand_id
1 'polypeptide(L)'
;MIGGMDGPLTGAIGEGMSDGCALMMNNDDVMAEYAGSNPSGIRRYRYAGYPLKYSDVTGAEPHADGEIYAAIVWRMKELFDRAYHGDVGTPALFRYLVDGMNYTPSTPAYEDMRDGILAAVSNAGGANAAADSCRVWNAFAQFGVGVGAQGVVTSATTVQITSSTALPASCTGP
;
A
#
# COMPACT_ATOMS: atom_id res chain seq x y z
N MET A 1 -5.87 -16.13 -0.66
CA MET A 1 -5.94 -15.57 -2.04
C MET A 1 -7.05 -14.54 -2.05
N ILE A 2 -6.79 -13.32 -2.48
CA ILE A 2 -7.84 -12.32 -2.66
C ILE A 2 -8.90 -12.92 -3.56
N GLY A 3 -10.17 -12.91 -3.13
CA GLY A 3 -11.32 -13.34 -3.93
C GLY A 3 -11.51 -12.44 -5.15
N GLY A 4 -12.71 -12.32 -5.69
CA GLY A 4 -12.95 -11.45 -6.85
C GLY A 4 -12.44 -10.03 -6.62
N MET A 5 -11.85 -9.43 -7.66
CA MET A 5 -11.39 -8.02 -7.66
C MET A 5 -12.57 -7.07 -7.92
N ASP A 6 -13.75 -7.47 -7.46
CA ASP A 6 -14.98 -6.73 -7.68
C ASP A 6 -15.19 -5.66 -6.59
N GLY A 7 -15.55 -4.48 -7.02
CA GLY A 7 -15.80 -3.34 -6.15
C GLY A 7 -14.71 -2.27 -6.17
N PRO A 8 -15.06 -1.04 -5.78
CA PRO A 8 -14.20 0.13 -5.97
C PRO A 8 -12.90 0.08 -5.18
N LEU A 9 -12.93 -0.31 -3.90
CA LEU A 9 -11.70 -0.38 -3.09
C LEU A 9 -10.81 -1.56 -3.51
N THR A 10 -11.40 -2.72 -3.76
CA THR A 10 -10.68 -3.93 -4.18
C THR A 10 -10.06 -3.74 -5.56
N GLY A 11 -10.80 -3.13 -6.51
CA GLY A 11 -10.28 -2.77 -7.81
C GLY A 11 -9.09 -1.80 -7.72
N ALA A 12 -9.21 -0.77 -6.90
CA ALA A 12 -8.14 0.18 -6.64
C ALA A 12 -6.89 -0.51 -6.05
N ILE A 13 -7.06 -1.44 -5.11
CA ILE A 13 -5.94 -2.23 -4.56
C ILE A 13 -5.27 -3.05 -5.66
N GLY A 14 -6.05 -3.68 -6.55
CA GLY A 14 -5.49 -4.48 -7.66
C GLY A 14 -4.62 -3.65 -8.60
N GLU A 15 -5.11 -2.48 -9.02
CA GLU A 15 -4.36 -1.53 -9.85
C GLU A 15 -3.12 -1.00 -9.11
N GLY A 16 -3.30 -0.58 -7.87
CA GLY A 16 -2.21 -0.05 -7.05
C GLY A 16 -1.15 -1.10 -6.67
N MET A 17 -1.53 -2.38 -6.52
CA MET A 17 -0.59 -3.47 -6.32
C MET A 17 0.24 -3.72 -7.58
N SER A 18 -0.39 -3.67 -8.75
CA SER A 18 0.29 -3.82 -10.05
C SER A 18 1.35 -2.73 -10.24
N ASP A 19 0.96 -1.47 -10.03
CA ASP A 19 1.89 -0.34 -10.05
C ASP A 19 3.00 -0.52 -9.01
N GLY A 20 2.65 -0.77 -7.76
CA GLY A 20 3.59 -0.92 -6.66
C GLY A 20 4.63 -2.03 -6.90
N CYS A 21 4.22 -3.17 -7.46
CA CYS A 21 5.15 -4.24 -7.85
C CYS A 21 6.10 -3.78 -8.96
N ALA A 22 5.59 -3.13 -10.00
CA ALA A 22 6.40 -2.62 -11.10
C ALA A 22 7.43 -1.58 -10.62
N LEU A 23 7.01 -0.63 -9.79
CA LEU A 23 7.89 0.39 -9.20
C LEU A 23 9.00 -0.24 -8.33
N MET A 24 8.66 -1.23 -7.52
CA MET A 24 9.65 -1.94 -6.70
C MET A 24 10.67 -2.69 -7.54
N MET A 25 10.21 -3.41 -8.58
CA MET A 25 11.08 -4.22 -9.44
C MET A 25 12.02 -3.36 -10.27
N ASN A 26 11.54 -2.21 -10.76
CA ASN A 26 12.33 -1.29 -11.57
C ASN A 26 13.16 -0.31 -10.74
N ASN A 27 12.88 -0.21 -9.44
CA ASN A 27 13.44 0.81 -8.54
C ASN A 27 13.26 2.23 -9.10
N ASP A 28 12.07 2.51 -9.61
CA ASP A 28 11.69 3.77 -10.23
C ASP A 28 10.34 4.23 -9.68
N ASP A 29 10.21 5.51 -9.36
CA ASP A 29 9.00 6.10 -8.77
C ASP A 29 8.09 6.78 -9.80
N VAL A 30 8.41 6.66 -11.08
CA VAL A 30 7.57 7.10 -12.20
C VAL A 30 7.02 5.87 -12.91
N MET A 31 5.74 5.91 -13.29
CA MET A 31 5.07 4.77 -13.90
C MET A 31 4.97 4.94 -15.41
N ALA A 32 5.55 3.96 -16.15
CA ALA A 32 5.32 3.74 -17.58
C ALA A 32 5.67 4.93 -18.49
N GLU A 33 6.79 5.64 -18.23
CA GLU A 33 7.28 6.75 -19.06
C GLU A 33 7.51 6.31 -20.50
N TYR A 34 8.09 5.13 -20.68
CA TYR A 34 8.37 4.57 -22.00
C TYR A 34 7.06 4.23 -22.74
N ALA A 35 6.13 3.53 -22.09
CA ALA A 35 4.87 3.13 -22.70
C ALA A 35 3.97 4.35 -23.02
N GLY A 36 4.00 5.36 -22.15
CA GLY A 36 3.26 6.62 -22.34
C GLY A 36 3.96 7.61 -23.25
N SER A 37 5.22 7.36 -23.66
CA SER A 37 6.08 8.35 -24.34
C SER A 37 6.10 9.71 -23.62
N ASN A 38 6.05 9.67 -22.27
CA ASN A 38 5.98 10.84 -21.40
C ASN A 38 6.95 10.68 -20.23
N PRO A 39 7.95 11.56 -20.08
CA PRO A 39 8.91 11.50 -18.97
C PRO A 39 8.29 11.61 -17.57
N SER A 40 7.06 12.12 -17.48
CA SER A 40 6.31 12.19 -16.21
C SER A 40 5.46 10.94 -15.96
N GLY A 41 5.50 9.95 -16.87
CA GLY A 41 4.71 8.74 -16.79
C GLY A 41 3.24 8.94 -17.14
N ILE A 42 2.42 7.94 -16.82
CA ILE A 42 0.97 7.92 -17.10
C ILE A 42 0.10 8.21 -15.88
N ARG A 43 0.70 8.33 -14.69
CA ARG A 43 -0.02 8.62 -13.45
C ARG A 43 0.00 10.12 -13.14
N ARG A 44 -0.91 10.56 -12.27
CA ARG A 44 -1.07 11.99 -11.92
C ARG A 44 0.18 12.61 -11.30
N TYR A 45 0.92 11.83 -10.52
CA TYR A 45 2.13 12.26 -9.82
C TYR A 45 3.13 11.11 -9.78
N ARG A 46 4.40 11.45 -9.57
CA ARG A 46 5.42 10.48 -9.19
C ARG A 46 5.15 9.94 -7.77
N TYR A 47 5.58 8.73 -7.48
CA TYR A 47 5.26 8.06 -6.22
C TYR A 47 6.12 8.51 -5.04
N ALA A 48 7.36 8.95 -5.27
CA ALA A 48 8.14 9.62 -4.23
C ALA A 48 7.48 10.96 -3.88
N GLY A 49 7.04 11.09 -2.62
CA GLY A 49 6.34 12.29 -2.16
C GLY A 49 4.92 12.45 -2.70
N TYR A 50 4.25 11.35 -3.07
CA TYR A 50 2.88 11.36 -3.58
C TYR A 50 1.91 12.16 -2.68
N PRO A 51 1.15 13.14 -3.23
CA PRO A 51 0.44 14.10 -2.39
C PRO A 51 -0.92 13.65 -1.88
N LEU A 52 -1.60 12.74 -2.59
CA LEU A 52 -2.96 12.30 -2.22
C LEU A 52 -2.93 11.22 -1.15
N LYS A 53 -4.04 11.09 -0.42
CA LYS A 53 -4.18 10.20 0.73
C LYS A 53 -5.46 9.40 0.67
N TYR A 54 -5.68 8.51 1.60
CA TYR A 54 -6.86 7.66 1.68
C TYR A 54 -8.17 8.48 1.67
N SER A 55 -8.18 9.65 2.30
CA SER A 55 -9.33 10.58 2.24
C SER A 55 -9.69 11.07 0.83
N ASP A 56 -8.78 10.94 -0.14
CA ASP A 56 -9.00 11.35 -1.52
C ASP A 56 -9.51 10.21 -2.41
N VAL A 57 -9.64 9.00 -1.87
CA VAL A 57 -10.23 7.84 -2.56
C VAL A 57 -11.74 8.08 -2.73
N THR A 58 -12.22 7.94 -3.94
CA THR A 58 -13.60 8.25 -4.31
C THR A 58 -14.46 7.00 -4.57
N GLY A 59 -13.85 5.93 -5.04
CA GLY A 59 -14.51 4.73 -5.55
C GLY A 59 -14.94 4.84 -7.01
N ALA A 60 -14.72 5.97 -7.65
CA ALA A 60 -15.21 6.23 -9.01
C ALA A 60 -14.29 5.67 -10.11
N GLU A 61 -12.97 5.65 -9.88
CA GLU A 61 -12.00 5.24 -10.89
C GLU A 61 -10.86 4.46 -10.22
N PRO A 62 -10.74 3.14 -10.48
CA PRO A 62 -9.82 2.28 -9.76
C PRO A 62 -8.33 2.60 -10.01
N HIS A 63 -7.95 3.11 -11.19
CA HIS A 63 -6.57 3.48 -11.44
C HIS A 63 -6.17 4.73 -10.63
N ALA A 64 -7.03 5.76 -10.62
CA ALA A 64 -6.78 6.98 -9.86
C ALA A 64 -6.75 6.73 -8.34
N ASP A 65 -7.68 5.94 -7.84
CA ASP A 65 -7.70 5.55 -6.42
C ASP A 65 -6.53 4.62 -6.10
N GLY A 66 -6.19 3.70 -7.01
CA GLY A 66 -5.07 2.76 -6.90
C GLY A 66 -3.70 3.41 -6.79
N GLU A 67 -3.51 4.60 -7.37
CA GLU A 67 -2.26 5.36 -7.20
C GLU A 67 -1.95 5.60 -5.71
N ILE A 68 -2.96 5.81 -4.87
CA ILE A 68 -2.77 6.02 -3.43
C ILE A 68 -2.25 4.74 -2.76
N TYR A 69 -2.76 3.57 -3.16
CA TYR A 69 -2.25 2.30 -2.65
C TYR A 69 -0.82 2.02 -3.14
N ALA A 70 -0.51 2.30 -4.41
CA ALA A 70 0.84 2.18 -4.95
C ALA A 70 1.83 3.12 -4.24
N ALA A 71 1.40 4.33 -3.85
CA ALA A 71 2.20 5.25 -3.06
C ALA A 71 2.52 4.70 -1.66
N ILE A 72 1.59 3.98 -1.04
CA ILE A 72 1.83 3.26 0.23
C ILE A 72 2.90 2.18 0.01
N VAL A 73 2.79 1.39 -1.07
CA VAL A 73 3.76 0.34 -1.41
C VAL A 73 5.14 0.96 -1.66
N TRP A 74 5.23 2.05 -2.42
CA TRP A 74 6.48 2.78 -2.63
C TRP A 74 7.07 3.28 -1.31
N ARG A 75 6.24 3.83 -0.43
CA ARG A 75 6.69 4.29 0.88
C ARG A 75 7.21 3.14 1.75
N MET A 76 6.56 1.98 1.73
CA MET A 76 7.10 0.79 2.41
C MET A 76 8.49 0.43 1.84
N LYS A 77 8.64 0.41 0.51
CA LYS A 77 9.92 0.16 -0.14
C LYS A 77 11.02 1.09 0.38
N GLU A 78 10.76 2.40 0.41
CA GLU A 78 11.74 3.37 0.93
C GLU A 78 12.15 3.07 2.39
N LEU A 79 11.20 2.66 3.23
CA LEU A 79 11.47 2.35 4.63
C LEU A 79 12.26 1.04 4.79
N PHE A 80 11.95 0.02 3.99
CA PHE A 80 12.65 -1.25 4.01
C PHE A 80 14.07 -1.14 3.44
N ASP A 81 14.25 -0.46 2.31
CA ASP A 81 15.56 -0.26 1.70
C ASP A 81 16.49 0.56 2.60
N ARG A 82 15.95 1.55 3.30
CA ARG A 82 16.72 2.32 4.30
C ARG A 82 17.17 1.46 5.48
N ALA A 83 16.35 0.49 5.88
CA ALA A 83 16.65 -0.37 7.02
C ALA A 83 17.59 -1.52 6.68
N TYR A 84 17.50 -2.06 5.47
CA TYR A 84 18.18 -3.29 5.05
C TYR A 84 19.23 -3.08 3.94
N HIS A 85 19.52 -1.84 3.57
CA HIS A 85 20.49 -1.50 2.53
C HIS A 85 20.24 -2.21 1.19
N GLY A 86 19.18 -1.80 0.48
CA GLY A 86 19.00 -2.12 -0.94
C GLY A 86 18.52 -3.55 -1.22
N ASP A 87 19.44 -4.41 -1.59
CA ASP A 87 19.13 -5.75 -2.15
C ASP A 87 18.36 -6.71 -1.22
N VAL A 88 18.23 -6.40 0.07
CA VAL A 88 17.52 -7.23 1.05
C VAL A 88 16.13 -6.70 1.37
N GLY A 89 15.97 -5.37 1.41
CA GLY A 89 14.73 -4.71 1.82
C GLY A 89 13.58 -4.97 0.86
N THR A 90 13.78 -4.70 -0.42
CA THR A 90 12.77 -4.90 -1.45
C THR A 90 12.30 -6.37 -1.57
N PRO A 91 13.17 -7.40 -1.63
CA PRO A 91 12.70 -8.79 -1.62
C PRO A 91 11.93 -9.21 -0.37
N ALA A 92 12.33 -8.73 0.81
CA ALA A 92 11.60 -9.01 2.05
C ALA A 92 10.19 -8.39 2.02
N LEU A 93 10.09 -7.13 1.62
CA LEU A 93 8.81 -6.45 1.46
C LEU A 93 7.92 -7.16 0.42
N PHE A 94 8.48 -7.55 -0.73
CA PHE A 94 7.72 -8.24 -1.77
C PHE A 94 7.08 -9.53 -1.25
N ARG A 95 7.82 -10.31 -0.45
CA ARG A 95 7.26 -11.49 0.21
C ARG A 95 6.12 -11.13 1.14
N TYR A 96 6.25 -10.10 1.99
CA TYR A 96 5.20 -9.68 2.90
C TYR A 96 3.95 -9.19 2.17
N LEU A 97 4.11 -8.51 1.03
CA LEU A 97 2.99 -8.07 0.18
C LEU A 97 2.23 -9.27 -0.40
N VAL A 98 2.95 -10.23 -0.98
CA VAL A 98 2.34 -11.43 -1.60
C VAL A 98 1.72 -12.33 -0.54
N ASP A 99 2.44 -12.63 0.54
CA ASP A 99 1.94 -13.47 1.63
C ASP A 99 0.76 -12.79 2.34
N GLY A 100 0.77 -11.47 2.47
CA GLY A 100 -0.28 -10.67 3.08
C GLY A 100 -1.64 -10.86 2.42
N MET A 101 -1.67 -11.06 1.11
CA MET A 101 -2.91 -11.34 0.38
C MET A 101 -3.64 -12.61 0.85
N ASN A 102 -2.93 -13.56 1.47
CA ASN A 102 -3.56 -14.77 2.02
C ASN A 102 -4.31 -14.52 3.34
N TYR A 103 -4.11 -13.37 3.96
CA TYR A 103 -4.71 -13.01 5.24
C TYR A 103 -5.76 -11.91 5.11
N THR A 104 -6.10 -11.50 3.88
CA THR A 104 -7.14 -10.52 3.62
C THR A 104 -8.50 -11.19 3.36
N PRO A 105 -9.62 -10.49 3.62
CA PRO A 105 -10.94 -10.93 3.16
C PRO A 105 -11.02 -10.96 1.62
N SER A 106 -12.11 -11.49 1.08
CA SER A 106 -12.31 -11.63 -0.37
C SER A 106 -12.46 -10.29 -1.11
N THR A 107 -12.93 -9.26 -0.43
CA THR A 107 -13.11 -7.91 -0.97
C THR A 107 -12.46 -6.88 -0.02
N PRO A 108 -11.11 -6.81 0.00
CA PRO A 108 -10.40 -6.00 0.98
C PRO A 108 -10.55 -4.50 0.71
N ALA A 109 -10.57 -3.73 1.80
CA ALA A 109 -10.23 -2.32 1.82
C ALA A 109 -8.72 -2.13 2.10
N TYR A 110 -8.22 -0.90 2.10
CA TYR A 110 -6.79 -0.63 2.29
C TYR A 110 -6.29 -1.05 3.67
N GLU A 111 -7.11 -0.89 4.71
CA GLU A 111 -6.81 -1.35 6.07
C GLU A 111 -6.73 -2.87 6.16
N ASP A 112 -7.56 -3.60 5.41
CA ASP A 112 -7.48 -5.06 5.36
C ASP A 112 -6.16 -5.54 4.75
N MET A 113 -5.67 -4.86 3.71
CA MET A 113 -4.36 -5.15 3.11
C MET A 113 -3.23 -4.83 4.09
N ARG A 114 -3.30 -3.71 4.82
CA ARG A 114 -2.36 -3.41 5.91
C ARG A 114 -2.31 -4.55 6.91
N ASP A 115 -3.46 -4.98 7.39
CA ASP A 115 -3.57 -6.01 8.43
C ASP A 115 -3.10 -7.38 7.92
N GLY A 116 -3.38 -7.69 6.66
CA GLY A 116 -2.85 -8.87 5.98
C GLY A 116 -1.32 -8.86 5.88
N ILE A 117 -0.71 -7.74 5.52
CA ILE A 117 0.75 -7.59 5.46
C ILE A 117 1.35 -7.72 6.88
N LEU A 118 0.73 -7.12 7.88
CA LEU A 118 1.15 -7.24 9.29
C LEU A 118 1.09 -8.69 9.77
N ALA A 119 0.06 -9.45 9.37
CA ALA A 119 -0.04 -10.88 9.65
C ALA A 119 1.10 -11.66 8.98
N ALA A 120 1.43 -11.35 7.73
CA ALA A 120 2.56 -11.97 7.02
C ALA A 120 3.89 -11.69 7.73
N VAL A 121 4.14 -10.46 8.16
CA VAL A 121 5.34 -10.08 8.95
C VAL A 121 5.40 -10.88 10.25
N SER A 122 4.28 -10.95 10.99
CA SER A 122 4.19 -11.68 12.25
C SER A 122 4.46 -13.17 12.06
N ASN A 123 3.89 -13.78 11.02
CA ASN A 123 4.07 -15.21 10.74
C ASN A 123 5.46 -15.55 10.22
N ALA A 124 6.11 -14.64 9.51
CA ALA A 124 7.51 -14.79 9.12
C ALA A 124 8.44 -14.78 10.35
N GLY A 125 8.08 -14.03 11.38
CA GLY A 125 8.81 -13.96 12.66
C GLY A 125 10.21 -13.36 12.52
N GLY A 126 11.07 -13.72 13.49
CA GLY A 126 12.45 -13.26 13.50
C GLY A 126 12.68 -11.98 14.29
N ALA A 127 13.95 -11.61 14.48
CA ALA A 127 14.35 -10.49 15.32
C ALA A 127 13.84 -9.12 14.84
N ASN A 128 13.57 -8.99 13.55
CA ASN A 128 13.14 -7.74 12.93
C ASN A 128 11.61 -7.58 12.81
N ALA A 129 10.82 -8.61 13.14
CA ALA A 129 9.38 -8.61 12.90
C ALA A 129 8.65 -7.40 13.52
N ALA A 130 9.01 -7.02 14.75
CA ALA A 130 8.42 -5.84 15.39
C ALA A 130 8.77 -4.54 14.66
N ALA A 131 10.02 -4.38 14.24
CA ALA A 131 10.47 -3.20 13.50
C ALA A 131 9.85 -3.15 12.09
N ASP A 132 9.71 -4.29 11.42
CA ASP A 132 9.07 -4.39 10.11
C ASP A 132 7.58 -4.06 10.21
N SER A 133 6.89 -4.56 11.25
CA SER A 133 5.50 -4.18 11.51
C SER A 133 5.35 -2.66 11.67
N CYS A 134 6.27 -2.01 12.37
CA CYS A 134 6.23 -0.55 12.49
C CYS A 134 6.55 0.18 11.18
N ARG A 135 7.38 -0.38 10.29
CA ARG A 135 7.58 0.18 8.95
C ARG A 135 6.29 0.11 8.12
N VAL A 136 5.58 -1.02 8.17
CA VAL A 136 4.27 -1.16 7.53
C VAL A 136 3.29 -0.14 8.09
N TRP A 137 3.12 -0.06 9.41
CA TRP A 137 2.25 0.92 10.06
C TRP A 137 2.59 2.35 9.65
N ASN A 138 3.87 2.74 9.66
CA ASN A 138 4.30 4.08 9.28
C ASN A 138 3.95 4.43 7.83
N ALA A 139 4.15 3.50 6.89
CA ALA A 139 3.79 3.72 5.50
C ALA A 139 2.28 3.93 5.33
N PHE A 140 1.47 3.05 5.88
CA PHE A 140 0.02 3.15 5.79
C PHE A 140 -0.54 4.39 6.52
N ALA A 141 -0.08 4.68 7.73
CA ALA A 141 -0.52 5.84 8.49
C ALA A 141 -0.16 7.16 7.81
N GLN A 142 0.99 7.27 7.14
CA GLN A 142 1.37 8.46 6.38
C GLN A 142 0.33 8.81 5.32
N PHE A 143 -0.30 7.81 4.72
CA PHE A 143 -1.35 7.98 3.72
C PHE A 143 -2.77 7.92 4.29
N GLY A 144 -2.93 7.99 5.61
CA GLY A 144 -4.24 8.06 6.25
C GLY A 144 -4.89 6.70 6.51
N VAL A 145 -4.14 5.59 6.42
CA VAL A 145 -4.60 4.23 6.73
C VAL A 145 -4.01 3.73 8.05
N GLY A 146 -3.94 4.60 9.05
CA GLY A 146 -3.47 4.29 10.41
C GLY A 146 -4.52 3.55 11.26
N VAL A 147 -4.29 3.51 12.58
CA VAL A 147 -5.23 2.89 13.53
C VAL A 147 -6.59 3.57 13.45
N GLY A 148 -7.66 2.78 13.28
CA GLY A 148 -9.03 3.27 13.17
C GLY A 148 -9.42 3.80 11.79
N ALA A 149 -8.54 3.71 10.77
CA ALA A 149 -8.93 3.98 9.39
C ALA A 149 -9.92 2.92 8.89
N GLN A 150 -10.91 3.36 8.10
CA GLN A 150 -11.94 2.49 7.56
C GLN A 150 -12.43 2.98 6.19
N GLY A 151 -12.56 2.05 5.25
CA GLY A 151 -13.21 2.27 3.95
C GLY A 151 -14.46 1.41 3.83
N VAL A 152 -15.59 2.06 3.55
CA VAL A 152 -16.88 1.41 3.38
C VAL A 152 -17.41 1.64 1.97
N VAL A 153 -17.65 0.57 1.23
CA VAL A 153 -18.27 0.65 -0.09
C VAL A 153 -19.77 0.95 0.10
N THR A 154 -20.22 2.08 -0.44
CA THR A 154 -21.61 2.53 -0.34
C THR A 154 -22.40 2.29 -1.62
N SER A 155 -21.71 2.20 -2.76
CA SER A 155 -22.28 1.80 -4.06
C SER A 155 -21.18 1.22 -4.97
N ALA A 156 -21.54 0.86 -6.19
CA ALA A 156 -20.58 0.36 -7.19
C ALA A 156 -19.46 1.36 -7.54
N THR A 157 -19.66 2.65 -7.29
CA THR A 157 -18.74 3.73 -7.67
C THR A 157 -18.50 4.77 -6.56
N THR A 158 -18.90 4.46 -5.34
CA THR A 158 -18.74 5.39 -4.21
C THR A 158 -18.31 4.66 -2.94
N VAL A 159 -17.47 5.33 -2.18
CA VAL A 159 -16.96 4.84 -0.89
C VAL A 159 -17.08 5.94 0.16
N GLN A 160 -17.17 5.53 1.41
CA GLN A 160 -17.04 6.42 2.56
C GLN A 160 -15.72 6.08 3.26
N ILE A 161 -14.84 7.04 3.38
CA ILE A 161 -13.51 6.87 3.98
C ILE A 161 -13.45 7.57 5.34
N THR A 162 -13.02 6.84 6.35
CA THR A 162 -12.54 7.37 7.62
C THR A 162 -11.01 7.27 7.62
N SER A 163 -10.34 8.39 7.45
CA SER A 163 -8.88 8.45 7.41
C SER A 163 -8.29 8.61 8.81
N SER A 164 -7.14 7.99 9.06
CA SER A 164 -6.40 8.10 10.32
C SER A 164 -4.90 8.03 10.09
N THR A 165 -4.14 8.91 10.74
CA THR A 165 -2.67 8.87 10.78
C THR A 165 -2.14 8.29 12.09
N ALA A 166 -3.01 7.78 12.96
CA ALA A 166 -2.62 7.23 14.25
C ALA A 166 -1.79 5.95 14.09
N LEU A 167 -0.74 5.84 14.89
CA LEU A 167 0.09 4.65 15.01
C LEU A 167 -0.29 3.85 16.26
N PRO A 168 -0.11 2.52 16.25
CA PRO A 168 -0.23 1.75 17.49
C PRO A 168 0.87 2.14 18.48
N ALA A 169 0.59 2.00 19.78
CA ALA A 169 1.53 2.39 20.85
C ALA A 169 2.90 1.69 20.71
N SER A 170 2.93 0.46 20.18
CA SER A 170 4.17 -0.27 19.89
C SER A 170 5.08 0.37 18.84
N CYS A 171 4.55 1.29 18.03
CA CYS A 171 5.27 1.98 16.96
C CYS A 171 5.46 3.49 17.18
N THR A 172 5.04 4.00 18.33
CA THR A 172 5.26 5.38 18.77
C THR A 172 6.46 5.53 19.70
N GLY A 173 7.42 4.60 19.61
CA GLY A 173 8.54 4.41 20.53
C GLY A 173 9.28 5.68 20.98
N PRO A 174 10.16 5.59 22.03
CA PRO A 174 10.78 6.74 22.66
C PRO A 174 11.61 7.55 21.70
#